data_c585c5d86a7cb8af495a83628d555928
#
_entry.id   c585c5d86a7cb8af495a83628d555928
#
_cell.length_a   1.000
_cell.length_b   1.000
_cell.length_c   1.000
_cell.angle_alpha   90.00
_cell.angle_beta   90.00
_cell.angle_gamma   90.00
#
_symmetry.space_group_name_H-M   'P 1'
#
loop_
_entity.id
_entity.type
_entity.pdbx_description
1 polymer ?
#
loop_
_entity_poly.entity_id
_entity_poly.type
_entity_poly.pdbx_seq_one_letter_code
_entity_poly.pdbx_strand_id
1 'polypeptide(L)'
;YQDLKGLPNGTYRVEVAAFARVGSSAGDYELFLAQADTTGAYLYATAGEKSATAPISLCGAGAISENLADGSTEVGNAIYVPNTMSSAIAWFSAGYYVNALHIEVTDGTLRIGMKKEAQGANDWVMMDGFKLIYLGTESKGIQDVVAADGQVASVSVYGANGAQLNGMKKGLNIIRTVYANGAVK
;
A
#
# COMPACT_ATOMS: atom_id res chain seq x y z
N TYR A 1 6.50 18.04 -4.29
CA TYR A 1 7.00 17.45 -3.03
C TYR A 1 6.71 18.35 -1.83
N GLN A 2 6.79 17.74 -0.66
CA GLN A 2 6.74 18.44 0.62
C GLN A 2 7.89 17.98 1.51
N ASP A 3 8.56 18.94 2.15
CA ASP A 3 9.57 18.68 3.19
C ASP A 3 8.92 18.75 4.56
N LEU A 4 9.11 17.70 5.34
CA LEU A 4 8.63 17.55 6.71
C LEU A 4 9.83 17.57 7.66
N LYS A 5 9.69 18.21 8.81
CA LYS A 5 10.76 18.37 9.81
C LYS A 5 10.23 18.10 11.21
N GLY A 6 11.13 17.74 12.13
CA GLY A 6 10.77 17.48 13.52
C GLY A 6 9.99 16.19 13.71
N LEU A 7 10.13 15.26 12.79
CA LEU A 7 9.49 13.94 12.88
C LEU A 7 10.23 13.06 13.92
N PRO A 8 9.54 12.24 14.70
CA PRO A 8 10.16 11.19 15.46
C PRO A 8 10.98 10.25 14.56
N ASN A 9 12.15 9.82 15.02
CA ASN A 9 12.91 8.79 14.31
C ASN A 9 12.15 7.46 14.31
N GLY A 10 12.21 6.72 13.21
CA GLY A 10 11.54 5.44 13.04
C GLY A 10 11.04 5.22 11.63
N THR A 11 10.31 4.14 11.44
CA THR A 11 9.74 3.75 10.15
C THR A 11 8.41 4.45 9.91
N TYR A 12 8.26 4.97 8.70
CA TYR A 12 7.03 5.58 8.22
C TYR A 12 6.49 4.84 7.01
N ARG A 13 5.18 4.72 6.94
CA ARG A 13 4.46 4.37 5.72
C ARG A 13 3.89 5.66 5.13
N VAL A 14 4.23 5.92 3.88
CA VAL A 14 3.69 7.03 3.08
C VAL A 14 2.67 6.45 2.13
N GLU A 15 1.46 6.98 2.15
CA GLU A 15 0.38 6.58 1.24
C GLU A 15 -0.11 7.78 0.44
N VAL A 16 -0.61 7.49 -0.76
CA VAL A 16 -1.34 8.44 -1.60
C VAL A 16 -2.38 7.69 -2.42
N ALA A 17 -3.59 8.22 -2.51
CA ALA A 17 -4.55 7.79 -3.50
C ALA A 17 -4.16 8.43 -4.84
N ALA A 18 -3.71 7.62 -5.80
CA ALA A 18 -3.22 8.14 -7.08
C ALA A 18 -3.28 7.09 -8.18
N PHE A 19 -3.52 7.52 -9.40
CA PHE A 19 -3.32 6.73 -10.59
C PHE A 19 -2.64 7.55 -11.70
N ALA A 20 -2.01 6.87 -12.62
CA ALA A 20 -1.55 7.44 -13.88
C ALA A 20 -2.26 6.74 -15.03
N ARG A 21 -2.82 7.50 -15.95
CA ARG A 21 -3.33 6.99 -17.21
C ARG A 21 -2.32 7.28 -18.32
N VAL A 22 -1.97 6.26 -19.06
CA VAL A 22 -1.06 6.34 -20.18
C VAL A 22 -1.88 6.27 -21.49
N GLY A 23 -2.02 7.38 -22.17
CA GLY A 23 -2.81 7.45 -23.40
C GLY A 23 -4.33 7.46 -23.17
N SER A 24 -5.06 6.69 -23.98
CA SER A 24 -6.54 6.57 -23.83
C SER A 24 -6.92 5.66 -22.67
N SER A 25 -8.14 5.82 -22.13
CA SER A 25 -8.64 4.97 -21.03
C SER A 25 -8.68 3.48 -21.42
N ALA A 26 -9.10 3.16 -22.64
CA ALA A 26 -9.15 1.78 -23.13
C ALA A 26 -7.73 1.22 -23.32
N GLY A 27 -6.80 1.99 -23.92
CA GLY A 27 -5.42 1.57 -24.08
C GLY A 27 -4.70 1.37 -22.74
N ASP A 28 -4.96 2.21 -21.75
CA ASP A 28 -4.42 2.06 -20.38
C ASP A 28 -4.96 0.78 -19.70
N TYR A 29 -6.25 0.47 -19.93
CA TYR A 29 -6.83 -0.77 -19.42
C TYR A 29 -6.21 -2.01 -20.08
N GLU A 30 -5.94 -1.97 -21.39
CA GLU A 30 -5.21 -3.03 -22.09
C GLU A 30 -3.78 -3.20 -21.56
N LEU A 31 -3.06 -2.11 -21.27
CA LEU A 31 -1.75 -2.16 -20.64
C LEU A 31 -1.82 -2.84 -19.26
N PHE A 32 -2.83 -2.53 -18.47
CA PHE A 32 -3.05 -3.19 -17.17
C PHE A 32 -3.30 -4.70 -17.34
N LEU A 33 -4.16 -5.10 -18.27
CA LEU A 33 -4.42 -6.52 -18.55
C LEU A 33 -3.18 -7.27 -19.04
N ALA A 34 -2.33 -6.59 -19.79
CA ALA A 34 -1.03 -7.11 -20.26
C ALA A 34 0.06 -7.12 -19.16
N GLN A 35 -0.26 -6.65 -17.95
CA GLN A 35 0.71 -6.49 -16.84
C GLN A 35 1.90 -5.61 -17.21
N ALA A 36 1.70 -4.63 -18.06
CA ALA A 36 2.73 -3.69 -18.46
C ALA A 36 2.98 -2.68 -17.33
N ASP A 37 4.22 -2.58 -16.84
CA ASP A 37 4.65 -1.60 -15.84
C ASP A 37 5.23 -0.36 -16.55
N THR A 38 4.37 0.60 -16.90
CA THR A 38 4.77 1.70 -17.79
C THR A 38 4.21 3.06 -17.45
N THR A 39 3.76 3.31 -16.22
CA THR A 39 3.23 4.64 -15.88
C THR A 39 4.29 5.73 -15.93
N GLY A 40 5.56 5.39 -15.69
CA GLY A 40 6.64 6.37 -15.54
C GLY A 40 6.36 7.40 -14.42
N ALA A 41 5.38 7.11 -13.56
CA ALA A 41 5.00 7.94 -12.42
C ALA A 41 5.28 7.18 -11.11
N TYR A 42 5.82 7.88 -10.12
CA TYR A 42 6.29 7.26 -8.87
C TYR A 42 5.90 8.10 -7.66
N LEU A 43 5.42 7.43 -6.62
CA LEU A 43 5.49 7.93 -5.25
C LEU A 43 6.94 7.80 -4.79
N TYR A 44 7.49 8.82 -4.15
CA TYR A 44 8.85 8.74 -3.60
C TYR A 44 8.94 9.37 -2.21
N ALA A 45 9.92 8.91 -1.47
CA ALA A 45 10.32 9.50 -0.20
C ALA A 45 11.85 9.49 -0.06
N THR A 46 12.40 10.52 0.61
CA THR A 46 13.83 10.60 0.95
C THR A 46 13.99 11.09 2.38
N ALA A 47 14.89 10.43 3.14
CA ALA A 47 15.24 10.77 4.52
C ALA A 47 16.75 10.60 4.71
N GLY A 48 17.49 11.70 4.82
CA GLY A 48 18.96 11.68 4.79
C GLY A 48 19.47 11.01 3.49
N GLU A 49 20.27 9.97 3.63
CA GLU A 49 20.79 9.19 2.49
C GLU A 49 19.84 8.08 2.01
N LYS A 50 18.74 7.85 2.72
CA LYS A 50 17.75 6.82 2.37
C LYS A 50 16.75 7.34 1.36
N SER A 51 16.37 6.48 0.42
CA SER A 51 15.33 6.77 -0.56
C SER A 51 14.46 5.54 -0.77
N ALA A 52 13.18 5.78 -1.03
CA ALA A 52 12.22 4.76 -1.40
C ALA A 52 11.33 5.27 -2.55
N THR A 53 10.96 4.39 -3.46
CA THR A 53 10.04 4.67 -4.56
C THR A 53 9.04 3.54 -4.70
N ALA A 54 7.82 3.87 -5.13
CA ALA A 54 6.81 2.92 -5.54
C ALA A 54 6.14 3.41 -6.83
N PRO A 55 5.92 2.55 -7.83
CA PRO A 55 5.21 2.94 -9.04
C PRO A 55 3.79 3.36 -8.69
N ILE A 56 3.27 4.37 -9.40
CA ILE A 56 1.86 4.75 -9.33
C ILE A 56 1.05 3.79 -10.21
N SER A 57 -0.05 3.30 -9.68
CA SER A 57 -0.93 2.37 -10.38
C SER A 57 -1.43 2.93 -11.72
N LEU A 58 -1.56 2.07 -12.72
CA LEU A 58 -2.32 2.38 -13.94
C LEU A 58 -3.78 2.70 -13.59
N CYS A 59 -4.42 3.59 -14.34
CA CYS A 59 -5.86 3.87 -14.21
C CYS A 59 -6.69 2.59 -14.38
N GLY A 60 -6.29 1.72 -15.30
CA GLY A 60 -6.91 0.40 -15.51
C GLY A 60 -6.88 -0.53 -14.31
N ALA A 61 -5.94 -0.34 -13.36
CA ALA A 61 -5.86 -1.17 -12.15
C ALA A 61 -7.06 -1.02 -11.21
N GLY A 62 -7.80 0.09 -11.29
CA GLY A 62 -9.03 0.31 -10.52
C GLY A 62 -10.29 0.09 -11.34
N ALA A 63 -10.21 -0.60 -12.48
CA ALA A 63 -11.35 -0.89 -13.34
C ALA A 63 -12.33 -1.85 -12.67
N ILE A 64 -13.61 -1.49 -12.68
CA ILE A 64 -14.70 -2.25 -12.03
C ILE A 64 -15.97 -2.27 -12.87
N SER A 65 -16.85 -3.21 -12.59
CA SER A 65 -18.15 -3.36 -13.28
C SER A 65 -19.22 -2.36 -12.82
N GLU A 66 -18.94 -1.56 -11.81
CA GLU A 66 -19.85 -0.54 -11.30
C GLU A 66 -19.42 0.86 -11.77
N ASN A 67 -20.36 1.65 -12.28
CA ASN A 67 -20.12 3.06 -12.56
C ASN A 67 -20.31 3.88 -11.27
N LEU A 68 -19.21 4.19 -10.58
CA LEU A 68 -19.25 4.88 -9.28
C LEU A 68 -19.66 6.36 -9.37
N ALA A 69 -19.53 6.99 -10.52
CA ALA A 69 -19.86 8.41 -10.65
C ALA A 69 -19.99 8.86 -12.11
N ASP A 70 -20.72 9.95 -12.33
CA ASP A 70 -20.72 10.66 -13.59
C ASP A 70 -19.30 11.09 -13.99
N GLY A 71 -19.00 11.02 -15.28
CA GLY A 71 -17.66 11.29 -15.79
C GLY A 71 -16.70 10.09 -15.74
N SER A 72 -17.21 8.90 -15.41
CA SER A 72 -16.53 7.65 -15.69
C SER A 72 -16.61 7.28 -17.17
N THR A 73 -15.74 6.42 -17.63
CA THR A 73 -15.79 5.89 -18.98
C THR A 73 -15.73 4.37 -18.98
N GLU A 74 -16.52 3.75 -19.86
CA GLU A 74 -16.45 2.32 -20.08
C GLU A 74 -15.22 1.98 -20.94
N VAL A 75 -14.48 0.96 -20.51
CA VAL A 75 -13.27 0.47 -21.19
C VAL A 75 -13.46 -0.90 -21.82
N GLY A 76 -14.66 -1.44 -21.75
CA GLY A 76 -15.10 -2.68 -22.38
C GLY A 76 -15.89 -3.58 -21.43
N ASN A 77 -16.91 -4.29 -21.97
CA ASN A 77 -17.70 -5.28 -21.23
C ASN A 77 -18.32 -4.77 -19.92
N ALA A 78 -18.88 -3.55 -19.93
CA ALA A 78 -19.42 -2.89 -18.74
C ALA A 78 -18.39 -2.72 -17.61
N ILE A 79 -17.13 -2.54 -17.95
CA ILE A 79 -16.05 -2.19 -17.00
C ILE A 79 -15.77 -0.70 -17.11
N TYR A 80 -15.70 -0.02 -15.98
CA TYR A 80 -15.57 1.44 -15.88
C TYR A 80 -14.29 1.85 -15.17
N VAL A 81 -13.73 2.98 -15.61
CA VAL A 81 -12.62 3.68 -14.96
C VAL A 81 -12.96 5.16 -14.82
N PRO A 82 -12.32 5.90 -13.88
CA PRO A 82 -12.54 7.35 -13.80
C PRO A 82 -11.96 8.07 -15.04
N ASN A 83 -12.68 9.08 -15.54
CA ASN A 83 -12.23 9.88 -16.68
C ASN A 83 -12.44 11.40 -16.48
N THR A 84 -12.83 11.81 -15.28
CA THR A 84 -12.88 13.22 -14.82
C THR A 84 -12.31 13.32 -13.42
N MET A 85 -12.03 14.54 -12.97
CA MET A 85 -11.60 14.77 -11.58
C MET A 85 -12.64 14.32 -10.57
N SER A 86 -13.93 14.58 -10.83
CA SER A 86 -15.02 14.19 -9.93
C SER A 86 -15.18 12.67 -9.85
N SER A 87 -15.10 11.95 -10.97
CA SER A 87 -15.14 10.50 -10.95
C SER A 87 -13.89 9.92 -10.27
N ALA A 88 -12.70 10.49 -10.45
CA ALA A 88 -11.49 10.05 -9.74
C ALA A 88 -11.64 10.17 -8.20
N ILE A 89 -12.26 11.25 -7.70
CA ILE A 89 -12.56 11.41 -6.27
C ILE A 89 -13.47 10.29 -5.75
N ALA A 90 -14.48 9.86 -6.55
CA ALA A 90 -15.36 8.76 -6.16
C ALA A 90 -14.59 7.44 -5.99
N TRP A 91 -13.68 7.10 -6.92
CA TRP A 91 -12.79 5.95 -6.80
C TRP A 91 -11.86 6.04 -5.58
N PHE A 92 -11.24 7.21 -5.36
CA PHE A 92 -10.38 7.43 -4.18
C PHE A 92 -11.15 7.29 -2.87
N SER A 93 -12.38 7.81 -2.81
CA SER A 93 -13.26 7.70 -1.65
C SER A 93 -13.71 6.25 -1.39
N ALA A 94 -13.83 5.45 -2.45
CA ALA A 94 -14.11 4.02 -2.36
C ALA A 94 -12.88 3.17 -2.02
N GLY A 95 -11.69 3.80 -1.86
CA GLY A 95 -10.46 3.12 -1.45
C GLY A 95 -9.63 2.54 -2.59
N TYR A 96 -9.94 2.86 -3.83
CA TYR A 96 -9.13 2.44 -4.98
C TYR A 96 -7.85 3.26 -5.12
N TYR A 97 -6.86 2.72 -5.83
CA TYR A 97 -5.59 3.38 -6.19
C TYR A 97 -4.72 3.81 -5.01
N VAL A 98 -4.75 3.10 -3.89
CA VAL A 98 -3.85 3.36 -2.78
C VAL A 98 -2.45 2.87 -3.11
N ASN A 99 -1.52 3.80 -3.30
CA ASN A 99 -0.11 3.50 -3.49
C ASN A 99 0.62 3.79 -2.18
N ALA A 100 1.59 2.95 -1.80
CA ALA A 100 2.29 3.08 -0.54
C ALA A 100 3.76 2.69 -0.65
N LEU A 101 4.59 3.31 0.18
CA LEU A 101 5.98 2.92 0.40
C LEU A 101 6.34 3.04 1.89
N HIS A 102 7.45 2.43 2.28
CA HIS A 102 8.01 2.55 3.62
C HIS A 102 9.38 3.23 3.55
N ILE A 103 9.67 4.06 4.55
CA ILE A 103 10.97 4.70 4.70
C ILE A 103 11.32 4.87 6.18
N GLU A 104 12.59 4.72 6.52
CA GLU A 104 13.09 4.98 7.87
C GLU A 104 13.65 6.39 7.96
N VAL A 105 13.19 7.15 8.95
CA VAL A 105 13.68 8.50 9.32
C VAL A 105 14.62 8.37 10.51
N THR A 106 15.81 8.95 10.40
CA THR A 106 16.85 8.90 11.45
C THR A 106 17.33 10.26 11.94
N ASP A 107 16.98 11.33 11.22
CA ASP A 107 17.39 12.72 11.49
C ASP A 107 16.21 13.68 11.68
N GLY A 108 15.00 13.13 11.79
CA GLY A 108 13.77 13.92 11.94
C GLY A 108 13.32 14.64 10.68
N THR A 109 13.94 14.37 9.51
CA THR A 109 13.57 15.00 8.24
C THR A 109 13.08 13.97 7.22
N LEU A 110 12.07 14.35 6.44
CA LEU A 110 11.49 13.49 5.42
C LEU A 110 10.97 14.35 4.28
N ARG A 111 11.36 14.04 3.06
CA ARG A 111 10.72 14.56 1.85
C ARG A 111 9.83 13.48 1.25
N ILE A 112 8.59 13.85 0.95
CA ILE A 112 7.64 12.99 0.24
C ILE A 112 7.14 13.68 -1.01
N GLY A 113 6.80 12.94 -2.04
CA GLY A 113 6.27 13.53 -3.27
C GLY A 113 5.94 12.49 -4.33
N MET A 114 5.41 13.01 -5.43
CA MET A 114 5.25 12.25 -6.67
C MET A 114 6.10 12.86 -7.76
N LYS A 115 6.58 12.02 -8.66
CA LYS A 115 7.30 12.43 -9.87
C LYS A 115 6.81 11.62 -11.06
N LYS A 116 6.89 12.23 -12.25
CA LYS A 116 6.70 11.56 -13.53
C LYS A 116 7.96 11.74 -14.36
N GLU A 117 8.56 10.64 -14.79
CA GLU A 117 9.84 10.62 -15.52
C GLU A 117 9.65 10.63 -17.03
N ALA A 118 8.55 10.06 -17.51
CA ALA A 118 8.20 10.06 -18.92
C ALA A 118 6.86 10.75 -19.15
N GLN A 119 6.71 11.45 -20.25
CA GLN A 119 5.49 12.10 -20.66
C GLN A 119 5.09 11.63 -22.06
N GLY A 120 3.88 11.18 -22.20
CA GLY A 120 3.26 10.77 -23.46
C GLY A 120 2.07 11.65 -23.83
N ALA A 121 1.57 11.49 -25.05
CA ALA A 121 0.33 12.13 -25.46
C ALA A 121 -0.85 11.58 -24.67
N ASN A 122 -1.73 12.48 -24.17
CA ASN A 122 -2.91 12.15 -23.36
C ASN A 122 -2.60 11.49 -22.02
N ASP A 123 -1.37 11.62 -21.51
CA ASP A 123 -1.03 11.20 -20.17
C ASP A 123 -1.78 12.04 -19.13
N TRP A 124 -2.25 11.36 -18.09
CA TRP A 124 -2.97 11.99 -17.01
C TRP A 124 -2.58 11.38 -15.67
N VAL A 125 -2.21 12.20 -14.70
CA VAL A 125 -1.90 11.76 -13.33
C VAL A 125 -2.86 12.47 -12.38
N MET A 126 -3.58 11.67 -11.60
CA MET A 126 -4.45 12.17 -10.52
C MET A 126 -3.92 11.70 -9.19
N MET A 127 -4.02 12.57 -8.19
CA MET A 127 -3.62 12.24 -6.82
C MET A 127 -4.46 13.01 -5.82
N ASP A 128 -4.66 12.42 -4.63
CA ASP A 128 -5.32 13.02 -3.49
C ASP A 128 -4.89 12.32 -2.18
N GLY A 129 -5.07 13.01 -1.06
CA GLY A 129 -5.04 12.38 0.26
C GLY A 129 -3.71 11.75 0.65
N PHE A 130 -2.57 12.47 0.57
CA PHE A 130 -1.33 12.00 1.18
C PHE A 130 -1.52 11.69 2.67
N LYS A 131 -1.05 10.52 3.10
CA LYS A 131 -1.04 10.10 4.51
C LYS A 131 0.37 9.70 4.92
N LEU A 132 0.76 10.15 6.11
CA LEU A 132 1.99 9.74 6.75
C LEU A 132 1.64 8.97 8.03
N ILE A 133 2.06 7.72 8.11
CA ILE A 133 1.74 6.81 9.21
C ILE A 133 3.04 6.41 9.89
N TYR A 134 3.19 6.75 11.17
CA TYR A 134 4.34 6.33 11.96
C TYR A 134 4.15 4.89 12.44
N LEU A 135 5.12 4.02 12.16
CA LEU A 135 5.09 2.59 12.49
C LEU A 135 5.97 2.23 13.70
N GLY A 136 6.72 3.20 14.24
CA GLY A 136 7.62 2.98 15.38
C GLY A 136 9.09 2.92 15.00
N THR A 137 9.94 2.75 16.02
CA THR A 137 11.40 2.71 15.89
C THR A 137 11.95 1.35 15.53
N GLU A 138 11.15 0.31 15.71
CA GLU A 138 11.49 -1.04 15.27
C GLU A 138 10.51 -1.44 14.18
N SER A 139 11.01 -1.94 13.06
CA SER A 139 10.19 -2.73 12.14
C SER A 139 9.89 -4.07 12.84
N LYS A 140 8.93 -4.04 13.76
CA LYS A 140 8.21 -5.25 14.15
C LYS A 140 7.24 -5.58 13.02
N GLY A 141 7.75 -5.65 11.79
CA GLY A 141 7.19 -6.56 10.83
C GLY A 141 7.18 -7.92 11.52
N ILE A 142 6.14 -8.70 11.31
CA ILE A 142 6.25 -10.14 11.52
C ILE A 142 7.56 -10.49 10.82
N GLN A 143 8.65 -10.65 11.61
CA GLN A 143 9.84 -11.28 11.08
C GLN A 143 9.29 -12.58 10.53
N ASP A 144 9.52 -12.85 9.26
CA ASP A 144 9.34 -14.20 8.74
C ASP A 144 9.88 -15.09 9.83
N VAL A 145 8.98 -15.85 10.46
CA VAL A 145 9.39 -16.83 11.45
C VAL A 145 10.16 -17.81 10.61
N VAL A 146 11.46 -17.55 10.48
CA VAL A 146 12.41 -18.54 9.97
C VAL A 146 12.04 -19.77 10.74
N ALA A 147 11.60 -20.80 10.02
CA ALA A 147 11.16 -22.04 10.64
C ALA A 147 12.17 -22.36 11.72
N ALA A 148 11.80 -22.16 12.97
CA ALA A 148 12.69 -22.41 14.07
C ALA A 148 12.87 -23.92 14.03
N ASP A 149 14.02 -24.38 13.48
CA ASP A 149 14.50 -25.75 13.59
C ASP A 149 14.76 -26.08 15.07
N GLY A 150 13.75 -25.86 15.89
CA GLY A 150 13.81 -26.01 17.32
C GLY A 150 12.65 -26.87 17.83
N GLN A 151 12.94 -27.74 18.79
CA GLN A 151 11.91 -28.46 19.51
C GLN A 151 10.95 -27.46 20.17
N VAL A 152 9.65 -27.69 20.05
CA VAL A 152 8.61 -26.92 20.72
C VAL A 152 8.76 -27.16 22.24
N ALA A 153 9.03 -26.09 22.99
CA ALA A 153 9.14 -26.13 24.43
C ALA A 153 7.77 -26.04 25.12
N SER A 154 6.87 -25.21 24.60
CA SER A 154 5.50 -25.11 25.11
C SER A 154 4.55 -24.53 24.08
N VAL A 155 3.25 -24.88 24.19
CA VAL A 155 2.16 -24.30 23.42
C VAL A 155 1.11 -23.83 24.42
N SER A 156 0.68 -22.57 24.27
CA SER A 156 -0.42 -22.00 25.04
C SER A 156 -1.51 -21.51 24.09
N VAL A 157 -2.76 -21.77 24.45
CA VAL A 157 -3.93 -21.36 23.66
C VAL A 157 -4.69 -20.29 24.43
N TYR A 158 -5.08 -19.21 23.74
CA TYR A 158 -5.85 -18.11 24.32
C TYR A 158 -7.12 -17.86 23.52
N GLY A 159 -8.18 -17.47 24.18
CA GLY A 159 -9.40 -17.00 23.53
C GLY A 159 -9.26 -15.57 23.00
N ALA A 160 -10.25 -15.12 22.25
CA ALA A 160 -10.30 -13.77 21.69
C ALA A 160 -10.24 -12.65 22.75
N ASN A 161 -10.61 -12.95 24.00
CA ASN A 161 -10.53 -12.04 25.14
C ASN A 161 -9.17 -12.08 25.88
N GLY A 162 -8.18 -12.82 25.34
CA GLY A 162 -6.85 -12.96 25.93
C GLY A 162 -6.77 -13.95 27.12
N ALA A 163 -7.89 -14.58 27.51
CA ALA A 163 -7.87 -15.59 28.58
C ALA A 163 -7.20 -16.89 28.07
N GLN A 164 -6.31 -17.48 28.88
CA GLN A 164 -5.68 -18.75 28.55
C GLN A 164 -6.72 -19.88 28.63
N LEU A 165 -6.68 -20.76 27.64
CA LEU A 165 -7.57 -21.91 27.50
C LEU A 165 -6.81 -23.22 27.72
N ASN A 166 -7.48 -24.23 28.26
CA ASN A 166 -6.90 -25.57 28.43
C ASN A 166 -6.88 -26.39 27.11
N GLY A 167 -7.24 -25.78 25.98
CA GLY A 167 -7.26 -26.39 24.65
C GLY A 167 -8.04 -25.53 23.65
N MET A 168 -8.01 -25.90 22.39
CA MET A 168 -8.75 -25.20 21.33
C MET A 168 -10.26 -25.32 21.53
N LYS A 169 -10.98 -24.21 21.33
CA LYS A 169 -12.46 -24.15 21.37
C LYS A 169 -12.99 -23.68 20.01
N LYS A 170 -14.29 -23.89 19.79
CA LYS A 170 -14.97 -23.40 18.59
C LYS A 170 -14.88 -21.85 18.56
N GLY A 171 -14.41 -21.28 17.44
CA GLY A 171 -14.21 -19.87 17.23
C GLY A 171 -12.74 -19.46 17.11
N LEU A 172 -12.42 -18.19 17.35
CA LEU A 172 -11.06 -17.66 17.27
C LEU A 172 -10.22 -18.15 18.46
N ASN A 173 -9.08 -18.77 18.15
CA ASN A 173 -8.06 -19.16 19.12
C ASN A 173 -6.75 -18.49 18.74
N ILE A 174 -6.04 -17.93 19.71
CA ILE A 174 -4.69 -17.39 19.57
C ILE A 174 -3.74 -18.44 20.15
N ILE A 175 -2.84 -18.97 19.32
CA ILE A 175 -1.88 -19.99 19.73
C ILE A 175 -0.52 -19.33 19.91
N ARG A 176 0.07 -19.49 21.08
CA ARG A 176 1.45 -19.04 21.37
C ARG A 176 2.33 -20.26 21.50
N THR A 177 3.29 -20.42 20.58
CA THR A 177 4.29 -21.49 20.62
C THR A 177 5.63 -20.92 21.07
N VAL A 178 6.24 -21.51 22.09
CA VAL A 178 7.60 -21.20 22.52
C VAL A 178 8.50 -22.36 22.15
N TYR A 179 9.61 -22.06 21.50
CA TYR A 179 10.62 -23.05 21.11
C TYR A 179 11.75 -23.13 22.13
N ALA A 180 12.49 -24.23 22.16
CA ALA A 180 13.58 -24.47 23.10
C ALA A 180 14.73 -23.45 22.98
N ASN A 181 14.87 -22.78 21.82
CA ASN A 181 15.81 -21.69 21.58
C ASN A 181 15.31 -20.32 22.04
N GLY A 182 14.14 -20.24 22.70
CA GLY A 182 13.51 -18.99 23.17
C GLY A 182 12.68 -18.24 22.15
N ALA A 183 12.63 -18.68 20.89
CA ALA A 183 11.74 -18.07 19.88
C ALA A 183 10.27 -18.28 20.25
N VAL A 184 9.41 -17.32 19.89
CA VAL A 184 7.95 -17.34 20.13
C VAL A 184 7.22 -17.14 18.80
N LYS A 185 6.21 -17.95 18.55
CA LYS A 185 5.31 -17.81 17.38
C LYS A 185 3.86 -17.71 17.86
#